data_2fc85438ed9f43f9e8bc64c125831fa2
#
_entry.id   2fc85438ed9f43f9e8bc64c125831fa2
#
_cell.length_a   1.000
_cell.length_b   1.000
_cell.length_c   1.000
_cell.angle_alpha   90.00
_cell.angle_beta   90.00
_cell.angle_gamma   90.00
#
_symmetry.space_group_name_H-M   'P 1'
#
loop_
_entity.id
_entity.type
_entity.pdbx_description
1 polymer ?
#
loop_
_entity_poly.entity_id
_entity_poly.type
_entity_poly.pdbx_seq_one_letter_code
_entity_poly.pdbx_strand_id
1 'polypeptide(L)'
;MPEPRHTIRIGPAGWSYSDWEGVVYPPHGGKFDELGYLAQFFDTIEINSPFYRIPPPTHSRSWVRRVSSNRDFKFTTKIFRGFTHQTEKVTAGDVDAFRNYLDPLANADRLGAILLQFPWSFKNSPESIEKLRTLFEQFAAYPKALEVRHASFQNEEFFAFLDGCGVAWVNIDQPLFHDSVKPSDAATGPVGYIRLHGRNYEKWFSHAESWERYNYLYSREELEPWVERIGAIAQRKETYVVTNNHFRGQAIVNAADLELALGRPARVPPQLREVYGERVGSV
;
A
#
# COMPACT_ATOMS: atom_id res chain seq x y z
N MET A 1 10.07 -5.93 -21.74
CA MET A 1 9.13 -4.79 -21.69
C MET A 1 9.89 -3.51 -22.00
N PRO A 2 9.28 -2.44 -22.55
CA PRO A 2 9.94 -1.15 -22.65
C PRO A 2 10.29 -0.64 -21.25
N GLU A 3 11.40 0.11 -21.13
CA GLU A 3 11.77 0.73 -19.87
C GLU A 3 10.66 1.65 -19.37
N PRO A 4 10.35 1.65 -18.04
CA PRO A 4 9.33 2.51 -17.48
C PRO A 4 9.73 3.98 -17.62
N ARG A 5 8.77 4.84 -18.03
CA ARG A 5 9.00 6.29 -18.14
C ARG A 5 8.95 7.00 -16.80
N HIS A 6 8.36 6.35 -15.80
CA HIS A 6 8.19 6.88 -14.46
C HIS A 6 8.73 5.91 -13.41
N THR A 7 9.04 6.43 -12.25
CA THR A 7 9.56 5.66 -11.11
C THR A 7 8.56 4.61 -10.66
N ILE A 8 9.04 3.39 -10.41
CA ILE A 8 8.31 2.33 -9.74
C ILE A 8 8.90 2.19 -8.34
N ARG A 9 8.04 2.24 -7.32
CA ARG A 9 8.40 2.05 -5.92
C ARG A 9 7.68 0.81 -5.40
N ILE A 10 8.45 -0.16 -4.92
CA ILE A 10 7.91 -1.42 -4.40
C ILE A 10 8.29 -1.54 -2.93
N GLY A 11 7.34 -1.90 -2.07
CA GLY A 11 7.61 -2.08 -0.66
C GLY A 11 6.44 -2.67 0.12
N PRO A 12 6.66 -3.02 1.39
CA PRO A 12 5.64 -3.66 2.22
C PRO A 12 4.61 -2.67 2.77
N ALA A 13 3.49 -3.21 3.22
CA ALA A 13 2.53 -2.53 4.07
C ALA A 13 2.94 -2.68 5.55
N GLY A 14 3.37 -1.61 6.18
CA GLY A 14 3.84 -1.60 7.57
C GLY A 14 5.28 -2.08 7.77
N TRP A 15 5.74 -2.01 9.01
CA TRP A 15 7.11 -2.40 9.39
C TRP A 15 7.22 -3.01 10.79
N SER A 16 6.25 -2.81 11.67
CA SER A 16 6.32 -3.29 13.05
C SER A 16 5.43 -4.51 13.23
N TYR A 17 5.99 -5.67 12.97
CA TYR A 17 5.34 -6.96 13.10
C TYR A 17 6.17 -7.87 14.00
N SER A 18 5.54 -8.47 15.03
CA SER A 18 6.23 -9.32 16.00
C SER A 18 6.83 -10.59 15.38
N ASP A 19 6.23 -11.09 14.30
CA ASP A 19 6.70 -12.28 13.57
C ASP A 19 7.84 -11.98 12.57
N TRP A 20 8.31 -10.71 12.54
CA TRP A 20 9.44 -10.30 11.70
C TRP A 20 10.78 -10.34 12.42
N GLU A 21 10.80 -10.38 13.75
CA GLU A 21 12.04 -10.58 14.51
C GLU A 21 12.64 -11.96 14.22
N GLY A 22 13.92 -12.01 13.87
CA GLY A 22 14.61 -13.23 13.43
C GLY A 22 14.27 -13.69 12.00
N VAL A 23 13.32 -13.06 11.32
CA VAL A 23 12.92 -13.37 9.93
C VAL A 23 13.28 -12.24 8.97
N VAL A 24 12.87 -11.04 9.28
CA VAL A 24 13.16 -9.80 8.51
C VAL A 24 14.22 -8.98 9.23
N TYR A 25 14.08 -8.85 10.54
CA TYR A 25 15.02 -8.15 11.42
C TYR A 25 15.97 -9.10 12.10
N PRO A 26 17.22 -8.68 12.39
CA PRO A 26 18.07 -9.45 13.29
C PRO A 26 17.37 -9.63 14.65
N PRO A 27 17.61 -10.72 15.38
CA PRO A 27 17.16 -10.84 16.76
C PRO A 27 17.71 -9.66 17.58
N HIS A 28 16.83 -8.87 18.21
CA HIS A 28 17.26 -7.64 18.88
C HIS A 28 16.83 -7.51 20.34
N GLY A 29 15.82 -8.27 20.80
CA GLY A 29 15.42 -8.34 22.21
C GLY A 29 15.11 -7.00 22.89
N GLY A 30 14.83 -5.93 22.12
CA GLY A 30 14.62 -4.59 22.66
C GLY A 30 14.34 -3.52 21.61
N LYS A 31 14.79 -2.28 21.86
CA LYS A 31 14.56 -1.16 20.93
C LYS A 31 15.40 -1.33 19.66
N PHE A 32 14.73 -1.48 18.54
CA PHE A 32 15.31 -1.54 17.20
C PHE A 32 14.65 -0.51 16.27
N ASP A 33 15.39 0.07 15.34
CA ASP A 33 14.84 0.98 14.35
C ASP A 33 14.40 0.22 13.10
N GLU A 34 13.27 -0.48 13.20
CA GLU A 34 12.68 -1.29 12.12
C GLU A 34 12.46 -0.48 10.84
N LEU A 35 11.93 0.75 10.96
CA LEU A 35 11.68 1.62 9.81
C LEU A 35 12.98 2.09 9.14
N GLY A 36 13.94 2.59 9.93
CA GLY A 36 15.25 3.00 9.41
C GLY A 36 16.04 1.83 8.81
N TYR A 37 15.84 0.62 9.34
CA TYR A 37 16.41 -0.59 8.78
C TYR A 37 15.80 -0.93 7.41
N LEU A 38 14.46 -0.97 7.29
CA LEU A 38 13.79 -1.28 6.02
C LEU A 38 14.02 -0.22 4.94
N ALA A 39 14.20 1.05 5.31
CA ALA A 39 14.51 2.11 4.36
C ALA A 39 15.87 1.94 3.63
N GLN A 40 16.70 0.99 4.06
CA GLN A 40 17.93 0.60 3.35
C GLN A 40 17.66 -0.33 2.16
N PHE A 41 16.49 -0.98 2.14
CA PHE A 41 16.11 -1.98 1.15
C PHE A 41 14.98 -1.51 0.23
N PHE A 42 14.10 -0.61 0.71
CA PHE A 42 12.90 -0.18 -0.01
C PHE A 42 12.83 1.34 -0.12
N ASP A 43 12.23 1.80 -1.22
CA ASP A 43 11.98 3.23 -1.50
C ASP A 43 10.57 3.66 -1.11
N THR A 44 9.74 2.73 -0.65
CA THR A 44 8.39 3.00 -0.14
C THR A 44 7.96 2.01 0.92
N ILE A 45 7.16 2.50 1.87
CA ILE A 45 6.42 1.68 2.83
C ILE A 45 5.06 2.33 3.04
N GLU A 46 4.01 1.52 3.10
CA GLU A 46 2.66 1.98 3.44
C GLU A 46 2.48 2.05 4.96
N ILE A 47 2.08 3.20 5.49
CA ILE A 47 1.81 3.39 6.90
C ILE A 47 0.38 2.95 7.22
N ASN A 48 0.20 1.88 8.01
CA ASN A 48 -1.10 1.31 8.35
C ASN A 48 -1.68 1.81 9.69
N SER A 49 -0.85 2.24 10.62
CA SER A 49 -1.27 2.63 11.98
C SER A 49 -2.31 3.76 12.02
N PRO A 50 -2.32 4.76 11.11
CA PRO A 50 -3.33 5.81 11.11
C PRO A 50 -4.76 5.32 10.86
N PHE A 51 -4.91 4.16 10.25
CA PHE A 51 -6.22 3.51 10.06
C PHE A 51 -6.95 3.31 11.40
N TYR A 52 -6.23 2.95 12.44
CA TYR A 52 -6.82 2.65 13.75
C TYR A 52 -6.95 3.89 14.65
N ARG A 53 -6.03 4.83 14.54
CA ARG A 53 -5.96 6.05 15.33
C ARG A 53 -5.15 7.10 14.58
N ILE A 54 -5.65 8.34 14.52
CA ILE A 54 -4.92 9.47 13.94
C ILE A 54 -3.68 9.77 14.79
N PRO A 55 -2.47 9.64 14.22
CA PRO A 55 -1.25 9.90 14.98
C PRO A 55 -1.02 11.40 15.15
N PRO A 56 -0.34 11.83 16.22
CA PRO A 56 0.11 13.21 16.32
C PRO A 56 1.21 13.51 15.26
N PRO A 57 1.36 14.76 14.82
CA PRO A 57 2.35 15.13 13.79
C PRO A 57 3.81 14.89 14.20
N THR A 58 4.08 14.65 15.48
CA THR A 58 5.41 14.23 15.99
C THR A 58 5.85 12.88 15.44
N HIS A 59 4.90 11.96 15.19
CA HIS A 59 5.19 10.66 14.59
C HIS A 59 5.67 10.82 13.15
N SER A 60 4.95 11.58 12.32
CA SER A 60 5.34 11.86 10.92
C SER A 60 6.72 12.51 10.84
N ARG A 61 6.98 13.52 11.69
CA ARG A 61 8.31 14.13 11.80
C ARG A 61 9.41 13.13 12.18
N SER A 62 9.09 12.19 13.09
CA SER A 62 10.03 11.14 13.47
C SER A 62 10.31 10.19 12.30
N TRP A 63 9.27 9.77 11.57
CA TRP A 63 9.43 8.85 10.41
C TRP A 63 10.23 9.50 9.28
N VAL A 64 9.97 10.78 8.97
CA VAL A 64 10.77 11.53 8.00
C VAL A 64 12.27 11.51 8.37
N ARG A 65 12.61 11.72 9.65
CA ARG A 65 14.01 11.66 10.10
C ARG A 65 14.60 10.25 9.98
N ARG A 66 13.84 9.20 10.33
CA ARG A 66 14.32 7.81 10.32
C ARG A 66 14.65 7.30 8.92
N VAL A 67 13.99 7.82 7.88
CA VAL A 67 14.25 7.45 6.48
C VAL A 67 15.15 8.46 5.74
N SER A 68 15.75 9.41 6.43
CA SER A 68 16.50 10.52 5.81
C SER A 68 17.75 10.07 5.04
N SER A 69 18.32 8.89 5.35
CA SER A 69 19.44 8.31 4.62
C SER A 69 19.04 7.88 3.19
N ASN A 70 17.78 7.53 2.96
CA ASN A 70 17.24 7.25 1.64
C ASN A 70 16.50 8.50 1.11
N ARG A 71 17.13 9.24 0.20
CA ARG A 71 16.59 10.51 -0.33
C ARG A 71 15.35 10.31 -1.20
N ASP A 72 15.21 9.17 -1.82
CA ASP A 72 14.10 8.86 -2.74
C ASP A 72 12.90 8.23 -2.03
N PHE A 73 13.01 7.97 -0.73
CA PHE A 73 11.97 7.28 0.03
C PHE A 73 10.67 8.09 0.11
N LYS A 74 9.56 7.46 -0.22
CA LYS A 74 8.19 8.01 -0.08
C LYS A 74 7.35 7.08 0.79
N PHE A 75 6.50 7.66 1.62
CA PHE A 75 5.45 6.92 2.31
C PHE A 75 4.15 6.99 1.53
N THR A 76 3.40 5.89 1.52
CA THR A 76 1.95 5.96 1.38
C THR A 76 1.32 5.75 2.75
N THR A 77 0.08 6.18 2.96
CA THR A 77 -0.54 6.08 4.29
C THR A 77 -2.03 5.81 4.21
N LYS A 78 -2.52 4.84 5.00
CA LYS A 78 -3.96 4.61 5.10
C LYS A 78 -4.64 5.76 5.85
N ILE A 79 -5.82 6.14 5.32
CA ILE A 79 -6.67 7.09 6.02
C ILE A 79 -7.29 6.45 7.27
N PHE A 80 -7.66 7.27 8.25
CA PHE A 80 -8.36 6.82 9.45
C PHE A 80 -9.70 6.15 9.10
N ARG A 81 -9.97 4.99 9.72
CA ARG A 81 -11.16 4.17 9.43
C ARG A 81 -12.49 4.90 9.62
N GLY A 82 -12.57 5.90 10.51
CA GLY A 82 -13.75 6.71 10.70
C GLY A 82 -14.24 7.37 9.40
N PHE A 83 -13.32 7.75 8.49
CA PHE A 83 -13.70 8.34 7.21
C PHE A 83 -14.29 7.31 6.22
N THR A 84 -13.88 6.06 6.29
CA THR A 84 -14.20 5.05 5.26
C THR A 84 -15.12 3.93 5.75
N HIS A 85 -15.02 3.50 7.01
CA HIS A 85 -15.72 2.33 7.55
C HIS A 85 -16.94 2.68 8.40
N GLN A 86 -17.24 3.96 8.63
CA GLN A 86 -18.39 4.45 9.43
C GLN A 86 -18.47 3.85 10.85
N THR A 87 -17.33 3.45 11.39
CA THR A 87 -17.25 2.87 12.73
C THR A 87 -17.39 3.90 13.84
N GLU A 88 -17.17 5.18 13.49
CA GLU A 88 -17.15 6.32 14.41
C GLU A 88 -17.72 7.57 13.73
N LYS A 89 -18.27 8.49 14.50
CA LYS A 89 -18.70 9.81 13.99
C LYS A 89 -17.46 10.68 13.77
N VAL A 90 -17.15 10.97 12.53
CA VAL A 90 -16.05 11.87 12.16
C VAL A 90 -16.46 13.32 12.34
N THR A 91 -15.58 14.11 12.93
CA THR A 91 -15.74 15.54 13.16
C THR A 91 -14.82 16.37 12.26
N ALA A 92 -15.04 17.68 12.17
CA ALA A 92 -14.11 18.58 11.51
C ALA A 92 -12.72 18.55 12.18
N GLY A 93 -12.66 18.36 13.50
CA GLY A 93 -11.40 18.21 14.23
C GLY A 93 -10.60 16.98 13.82
N ASP A 94 -11.25 15.88 13.41
CA ASP A 94 -10.56 14.69 12.93
C ASP A 94 -9.94 14.93 11.54
N VAL A 95 -10.62 15.71 10.68
CA VAL A 95 -10.07 16.14 9.39
C VAL A 95 -8.81 16.97 9.61
N ASP A 96 -8.87 17.96 10.48
CA ASP A 96 -7.72 18.82 10.78
C ASP A 96 -6.58 18.05 11.47
N ALA A 97 -6.91 17.16 12.39
CA ALA A 97 -5.92 16.28 13.02
C ALA A 97 -5.22 15.40 11.99
N PHE A 98 -5.97 14.86 11.02
CA PHE A 98 -5.36 14.02 9.98
C PHE A 98 -4.51 14.83 9.00
N ARG A 99 -4.94 16.05 8.63
CA ARG A 99 -4.12 16.99 7.83
C ARG A 99 -2.82 17.34 8.56
N ASN A 100 -2.90 17.71 9.84
CA ASN A 100 -1.72 18.01 10.66
C ASN A 100 -0.74 16.83 10.75
N TYR A 101 -1.26 15.59 10.72
CA TYR A 101 -0.45 14.38 10.62
C TYR A 101 0.23 14.25 9.26
N LEU A 102 -0.44 14.60 8.16
CA LEU A 102 0.09 14.49 6.79
C LEU A 102 1.13 15.57 6.46
N ASP A 103 0.96 16.77 6.96
CA ASP A 103 1.76 17.94 6.60
C ASP A 103 3.29 17.72 6.73
N PRO A 104 3.82 17.12 7.80
CA PRO A 104 5.27 16.86 7.87
C PRO A 104 5.78 15.90 6.79
N LEU A 105 4.95 14.94 6.35
CA LEU A 105 5.30 14.04 5.25
C LEU A 105 5.27 14.79 3.91
N ALA A 106 4.22 15.58 3.67
CA ALA A 106 4.05 16.34 2.44
C ALA A 106 5.12 17.43 2.30
N ASN A 107 5.36 18.22 3.36
CA ASN A 107 6.34 19.32 3.37
C ASN A 107 7.79 18.82 3.21
N ALA A 108 8.07 17.57 3.60
CA ALA A 108 9.38 16.96 3.41
C ALA A 108 9.50 16.23 2.05
N ASP A 109 8.49 16.34 1.18
CA ASP A 109 8.37 15.55 -0.06
C ASP A 109 8.49 14.03 0.17
N ARG A 110 7.87 13.55 1.25
CA ARG A 110 7.87 12.13 1.65
C ARG A 110 6.48 11.48 1.57
N LEU A 111 5.45 12.20 1.14
CA LEU A 111 4.11 11.66 0.95
C LEU A 111 3.89 11.29 -0.51
N GLY A 112 3.74 9.99 -0.81
CA GLY A 112 3.37 9.48 -2.12
C GLY A 112 1.88 9.53 -2.38
N ALA A 113 1.07 8.99 -1.46
CA ALA A 113 -0.39 9.07 -1.54
C ALA A 113 -1.07 8.76 -0.19
N ILE A 114 -2.30 9.25 -0.03
CA ILE A 114 -3.22 8.79 1.00
C ILE A 114 -4.06 7.66 0.41
N LEU A 115 -4.08 6.50 1.06
CA LEU A 115 -4.91 5.37 0.69
C LEU A 115 -6.28 5.47 1.36
N LEU A 116 -7.32 5.71 0.58
CA LEU A 116 -8.72 5.69 1.00
C LEU A 116 -9.30 4.30 0.71
N GLN A 117 -9.20 3.40 1.68
CA GLN A 117 -9.69 2.03 1.51
C GLN A 117 -11.07 1.87 2.13
N PHE A 118 -12.03 1.42 1.32
CA PHE A 118 -13.40 1.11 1.73
C PHE A 118 -13.65 -0.39 1.90
N PRO A 119 -14.62 -0.78 2.75
CA PRO A 119 -14.99 -2.18 2.93
C PRO A 119 -15.78 -2.71 1.73
N TRP A 120 -15.94 -4.05 1.67
CA TRP A 120 -16.74 -4.73 0.64
C TRP A 120 -18.18 -4.23 0.53
N SER A 121 -18.79 -3.87 1.64
CA SER A 121 -20.16 -3.37 1.69
C SER A 121 -20.36 -2.01 1.02
N PHE A 122 -19.27 -1.28 0.74
CA PHE A 122 -19.32 -0.01 0.03
C PHE A 122 -19.50 -0.28 -1.47
N LYS A 123 -20.68 0.09 -2.00
CA LYS A 123 -21.08 -0.10 -3.39
C LYS A 123 -21.26 1.23 -4.09
N ASN A 124 -21.14 1.22 -5.42
CA ASN A 124 -21.39 2.40 -6.25
C ASN A 124 -22.87 2.78 -6.18
N SER A 125 -23.15 3.93 -5.60
CA SER A 125 -24.47 4.56 -5.51
C SER A 125 -24.30 6.08 -5.50
N PRO A 126 -25.37 6.86 -5.76
CA PRO A 126 -25.30 8.34 -5.67
C PRO A 126 -24.79 8.82 -4.32
N GLU A 127 -25.19 8.21 -3.21
CA GLU A 127 -24.75 8.54 -1.85
C GLU A 127 -23.25 8.25 -1.66
N SER A 128 -22.78 7.13 -2.22
CA SER A 128 -21.37 6.77 -2.19
C SER A 128 -20.51 7.76 -2.97
N ILE A 129 -20.97 8.19 -4.13
CA ILE A 129 -20.29 9.19 -4.97
C ILE A 129 -20.21 10.53 -4.24
N GLU A 130 -21.29 10.99 -3.61
CA GLU A 130 -21.29 12.24 -2.84
C GLU A 130 -20.34 12.17 -1.63
N LYS A 131 -20.37 11.05 -0.92
CA LYS A 131 -19.39 10.78 0.15
C LYS A 131 -17.94 10.85 -0.34
N LEU A 132 -17.65 10.25 -1.50
CA LEU A 132 -16.32 10.30 -2.10
C LEU A 132 -15.93 11.72 -2.48
N ARG A 133 -16.82 12.52 -3.11
CA ARG A 133 -16.56 13.93 -3.43
C ARG A 133 -16.16 14.72 -2.19
N THR A 134 -16.99 14.65 -1.16
CA THR A 134 -16.73 15.33 0.13
C THR A 134 -15.36 14.94 0.70
N LEU A 135 -15.03 13.64 0.68
CA LEU A 135 -13.76 13.15 1.21
C LEU A 135 -12.58 13.61 0.34
N PHE A 136 -12.73 13.63 -0.98
CA PHE A 136 -11.68 14.08 -1.90
C PHE A 136 -11.41 15.59 -1.73
N GLU A 137 -12.45 16.40 -1.52
CA GLU A 137 -12.34 17.84 -1.25
C GLU A 137 -11.67 18.11 0.10
N GLN A 138 -12.03 17.35 1.14
CA GLN A 138 -11.39 17.48 2.46
C GLN A 138 -9.88 17.27 2.40
N PHE A 139 -9.38 16.45 1.49
CA PHE A 139 -7.95 16.14 1.35
C PHE A 139 -7.40 16.58 -0.02
N ALA A 140 -7.95 17.64 -0.62
CA ALA A 140 -7.59 18.11 -1.97
C ALA A 140 -6.09 18.43 -2.12
N ALA A 141 -5.44 18.88 -1.05
CA ALA A 141 -4.02 19.26 -1.06
C ALA A 141 -3.03 18.08 -1.18
N TYR A 142 -3.50 16.83 -1.06
CA TYR A 142 -2.64 15.65 -1.01
C TYR A 142 -2.96 14.66 -2.14
N PRO A 143 -1.95 13.94 -2.69
CA PRO A 143 -2.19 12.83 -3.59
C PRO A 143 -3.06 11.76 -2.92
N LYS A 144 -4.07 11.26 -3.62
CA LYS A 144 -5.05 10.30 -3.10
C LYS A 144 -5.15 9.08 -3.99
N ALA A 145 -5.32 7.92 -3.37
CA ALA A 145 -5.60 6.66 -4.04
C ALA A 145 -6.83 6.00 -3.39
N LEU A 146 -7.78 5.55 -4.20
CA LEU A 146 -9.02 4.94 -3.75
C LEU A 146 -8.98 3.43 -3.96
N GLU A 147 -9.11 2.66 -2.88
CA GLU A 147 -9.32 1.22 -2.89
C GLU A 147 -10.75 0.88 -2.54
N VAL A 148 -11.45 0.28 -3.48
CA VAL A 148 -12.77 -0.32 -3.30
C VAL A 148 -12.69 -1.81 -3.60
N ARG A 149 -13.63 -2.59 -3.05
CA ARG A 149 -13.62 -4.05 -3.14
C ARG A 149 -14.72 -4.60 -4.04
N HIS A 150 -15.80 -3.85 -4.24
CA HIS A 150 -16.98 -4.27 -4.99
C HIS A 150 -16.88 -3.87 -6.46
N ALA A 151 -17.19 -4.82 -7.36
CA ALA A 151 -17.07 -4.67 -8.82
C ALA A 151 -17.93 -3.53 -9.42
N SER A 152 -18.98 -3.07 -8.69
CA SER A 152 -19.84 -1.97 -9.16
C SER A 152 -19.10 -0.67 -9.46
N PHE A 153 -17.89 -0.49 -8.91
CA PHE A 153 -17.04 0.67 -9.19
C PHE A 153 -16.12 0.47 -10.40
N GLN A 154 -15.95 -0.75 -10.90
CA GLN A 154 -14.99 -1.05 -11.96
C GLN A 154 -15.63 -0.84 -13.36
N ASN A 155 -15.80 0.40 -13.74
CA ASN A 155 -16.34 0.81 -15.03
C ASN A 155 -15.73 2.15 -15.50
N GLU A 156 -15.84 2.44 -16.80
CA GLU A 156 -15.23 3.62 -17.42
C GLU A 156 -15.75 4.95 -16.87
N GLU A 157 -17.04 5.04 -16.55
CA GLU A 157 -17.65 6.24 -15.97
C GLU A 157 -17.02 6.58 -14.62
N PHE A 158 -16.83 5.57 -13.77
CA PHE A 158 -16.21 5.77 -12.47
C PHE A 158 -14.71 6.08 -12.60
N PHE A 159 -13.99 5.47 -13.55
CA PHE A 159 -12.59 5.84 -13.80
C PHE A 159 -12.45 7.27 -14.28
N ALA A 160 -13.35 7.73 -15.19
CA ALA A 160 -13.40 9.13 -15.61
C ALA A 160 -13.72 10.09 -14.45
N PHE A 161 -14.62 9.69 -13.56
CA PHE A 161 -14.92 10.45 -12.33
C PHE A 161 -13.68 10.58 -11.43
N LEU A 162 -12.94 9.50 -11.20
CA LEU A 162 -11.71 9.53 -10.39
C LEU A 162 -10.63 10.42 -11.02
N ASP A 163 -10.45 10.30 -12.32
CA ASP A 163 -9.46 11.11 -13.06
C ASP A 163 -9.80 12.59 -12.99
N GLY A 164 -11.08 12.95 -13.18
CA GLY A 164 -11.57 14.31 -13.02
C GLY A 164 -11.44 14.87 -11.60
N CYS A 165 -11.42 14.01 -10.58
CA CYS A 165 -11.19 14.39 -9.19
C CYS A 165 -9.69 14.34 -8.79
N GLY A 166 -8.79 13.95 -9.68
CA GLY A 166 -7.36 13.78 -9.38
C GLY A 166 -7.11 12.68 -8.34
N VAL A 167 -7.83 11.54 -8.45
CA VAL A 167 -7.72 10.41 -7.51
C VAL A 167 -7.27 9.15 -8.26
N ALA A 168 -6.25 8.49 -7.76
CA ALA A 168 -5.75 7.24 -8.32
C ALA A 168 -6.69 6.07 -8.00
N TRP A 169 -6.94 5.22 -8.99
CA TRP A 169 -7.51 3.89 -8.76
C TRP A 169 -6.47 2.96 -8.19
N VAL A 170 -6.81 2.20 -7.14
CA VAL A 170 -5.95 1.15 -6.61
C VAL A 170 -6.26 -0.17 -7.30
N ASN A 171 -5.30 -0.66 -8.07
CA ASN A 171 -5.34 -1.98 -8.68
C ASN A 171 -5.01 -3.02 -7.60
N ILE A 172 -5.90 -3.97 -7.35
CA ILE A 172 -5.76 -4.92 -6.23
C ILE A 172 -5.67 -6.36 -6.69
N ASP A 173 -4.85 -7.13 -5.98
CA ASP A 173 -4.89 -8.59 -5.99
C ASP A 173 -5.44 -9.10 -4.65
N GLN A 174 -6.47 -9.90 -4.72
CA GLN A 174 -7.16 -10.50 -3.58
C GLN A 174 -7.89 -11.76 -4.03
N PRO A 175 -8.44 -12.60 -3.13
CA PRO A 175 -9.38 -13.63 -3.52
C PRO A 175 -10.55 -13.07 -4.33
N LEU A 176 -10.82 -13.69 -5.48
CA LEU A 176 -11.87 -13.23 -6.40
C LEU A 176 -13.19 -13.97 -6.10
N PHE A 177 -14.11 -13.26 -5.46
CA PHE A 177 -15.49 -13.68 -5.28
C PHE A 177 -16.37 -13.08 -6.38
N HIS A 178 -17.65 -13.47 -6.47
CA HIS A 178 -18.57 -13.10 -7.55
C HIS A 178 -18.54 -11.60 -7.90
N ASP A 179 -18.61 -10.73 -6.89
CA ASP A 179 -18.67 -9.27 -7.08
C ASP A 179 -17.35 -8.57 -6.69
N SER A 180 -16.23 -9.28 -6.74
CA SER A 180 -14.92 -8.69 -6.48
C SER A 180 -14.46 -7.79 -7.63
N VAL A 181 -13.83 -6.66 -7.28
CA VAL A 181 -12.95 -5.94 -8.21
C VAL A 181 -11.93 -6.90 -8.78
N LYS A 182 -11.77 -6.90 -10.10
CA LYS A 182 -10.82 -7.75 -10.82
C LYS A 182 -9.48 -7.02 -10.98
N PRO A 183 -8.36 -7.76 -11.08
CA PRO A 183 -7.07 -7.20 -11.43
C PRO A 183 -7.15 -6.36 -12.71
N SER A 184 -6.58 -5.15 -12.68
CA SER A 184 -6.56 -4.20 -13.79
C SER A 184 -5.22 -3.45 -13.85
N ASP A 185 -5.05 -2.63 -14.88
CA ASP A 185 -3.94 -1.69 -15.07
C ASP A 185 -4.46 -0.25 -15.21
N ALA A 186 -5.62 0.03 -14.61
CA ALA A 186 -6.19 1.37 -14.64
C ALA A 186 -5.27 2.38 -13.94
N ALA A 187 -5.07 3.54 -14.57
CA ALA A 187 -4.16 4.57 -14.08
C ALA A 187 -4.85 5.94 -14.12
N THR A 188 -5.71 6.20 -13.14
CA THR A 188 -6.37 7.49 -12.92
C THR A 188 -5.56 8.37 -11.95
N GLY A 189 -5.87 9.65 -11.88
CA GLY A 189 -5.27 10.60 -10.94
C GLY A 189 -3.75 10.77 -11.08
N PRO A 190 -3.04 11.22 -10.03
CA PRO A 190 -1.64 11.64 -10.14
C PRO A 190 -0.62 10.51 -10.09
N VAL A 191 -0.95 9.34 -9.52
CA VAL A 191 -0.05 8.21 -9.32
C VAL A 191 -0.68 6.88 -9.76
N GLY A 192 0.14 5.89 -10.09
CA GLY A 192 -0.27 4.50 -10.16
C GLY A 192 -0.23 3.86 -8.77
N TYR A 193 -1.20 3.00 -8.46
CA TYR A 193 -1.22 2.33 -7.16
C TYR A 193 -1.66 0.87 -7.30
N ILE A 194 -0.90 -0.04 -6.72
CA ILE A 194 -1.16 -1.48 -6.75
C ILE A 194 -1.03 -2.03 -5.33
N ARG A 195 -1.94 -2.92 -4.94
CA ARG A 195 -1.85 -3.62 -3.66
C ARG A 195 -2.06 -5.12 -3.82
N LEU A 196 -1.09 -5.90 -3.37
CA LEU A 196 -1.13 -7.36 -3.38
C LEU A 196 -1.45 -7.86 -1.96
N HIS A 197 -2.68 -8.36 -1.77
CA HIS A 197 -3.18 -8.75 -0.45
C HIS A 197 -2.97 -10.22 -0.09
N GLY A 198 -2.56 -11.03 -1.07
CA GLY A 198 -2.61 -12.49 -0.96
C GLY A 198 -3.95 -13.06 -1.45
N ARG A 199 -3.96 -14.36 -1.76
CA ARG A 199 -5.13 -15.08 -2.28
C ARG A 199 -5.59 -16.19 -1.34
N ASN A 200 -5.51 -15.97 -0.04
CA ASN A 200 -5.97 -16.95 0.97
C ASN A 200 -7.50 -16.96 1.03
N TYR A 201 -8.14 -17.75 0.15
CA TYR A 201 -9.60 -17.87 0.03
C TYR A 201 -10.25 -18.37 1.32
N GLU A 202 -9.66 -19.38 1.96
CA GLU A 202 -10.22 -20.02 3.15
C GLU A 202 -10.29 -19.07 4.34
N LYS A 203 -9.27 -18.22 4.48
CA LYS A 203 -9.12 -17.31 5.61
C LYS A 203 -9.57 -15.87 5.33
N TRP A 204 -10.11 -15.58 4.14
CA TRP A 204 -10.43 -14.20 3.77
C TRP A 204 -11.53 -13.60 4.63
N PHE A 205 -12.61 -14.35 4.86
CA PHE A 205 -13.74 -13.93 5.70
C PHE A 205 -13.82 -14.69 7.03
N SER A 206 -13.22 -15.88 7.11
CA SER A 206 -13.26 -16.76 8.29
C SER A 206 -11.83 -16.96 8.83
N HIS A 207 -11.39 -16.08 9.71
CA HIS A 207 -10.08 -16.16 10.35
C HIS A 207 -10.23 -15.89 11.84
N ALA A 208 -9.43 -16.60 12.66
CA ALA A 208 -9.34 -16.37 14.10
C ALA A 208 -8.45 -15.15 14.40
N GLU A 209 -7.33 -15.05 13.68
CA GLU A 209 -6.38 -13.97 13.80
C GLU A 209 -6.26 -13.19 12.49
N SER A 210 -6.13 -11.87 12.59
CA SER A 210 -6.13 -10.99 11.42
C SER A 210 -5.00 -11.27 10.41
N TRP A 211 -3.85 -11.79 10.88
CA TRP A 211 -2.72 -12.13 10.02
C TRP A 211 -2.98 -13.35 9.12
N GLU A 212 -3.88 -14.27 9.50
CA GLU A 212 -4.19 -15.47 8.70
C GLU A 212 -4.63 -15.12 7.27
N ARG A 213 -5.39 -14.04 7.12
CA ARG A 213 -5.82 -13.51 5.82
C ARG A 213 -4.63 -13.16 4.91
N TYR A 214 -3.57 -12.66 5.48
CA TYR A 214 -2.38 -12.16 4.78
C TYR A 214 -1.24 -13.19 4.72
N ASN A 215 -1.47 -14.41 5.23
CA ASN A 215 -0.54 -15.51 5.10
C ASN A 215 -0.66 -16.15 3.71
N TYR A 216 0.02 -15.55 2.76
CA TYR A 216 0.04 -16.00 1.36
C TYR A 216 1.34 -15.59 0.69
N LEU A 217 2.15 -16.55 0.28
CA LEU A 217 3.35 -16.30 -0.50
C LEU A 217 3.03 -16.54 -1.98
N TYR A 218 2.94 -15.45 -2.76
CA TYR A 218 2.75 -15.56 -4.21
C TYR A 218 3.88 -16.36 -4.84
N SER A 219 3.56 -17.22 -5.79
CA SER A 219 4.55 -17.80 -6.68
C SER A 219 5.02 -16.74 -7.71
N ARG A 220 6.15 -17.01 -8.40
CA ARG A 220 6.65 -16.08 -9.45
C ARG A 220 5.68 -16.02 -10.63
N GLU A 221 5.08 -17.17 -10.99
CA GLU A 221 4.09 -17.29 -12.05
C GLU A 221 2.81 -16.49 -11.74
N GLU A 222 2.39 -16.42 -10.48
CA GLU A 222 1.27 -15.60 -10.05
C GLU A 222 1.57 -14.09 -10.13
N LEU A 223 2.84 -13.71 -10.02
CA LEU A 223 3.29 -12.33 -10.12
C LEU A 223 3.52 -11.86 -11.57
N GLU A 224 3.77 -12.76 -12.53
CA GLU A 224 4.01 -12.39 -13.93
C GLU A 224 2.95 -11.44 -14.52
N PRO A 225 1.64 -11.69 -14.41
CA PRO A 225 0.63 -10.76 -14.92
C PRO A 225 0.65 -9.39 -14.21
N TRP A 226 1.18 -9.33 -12.97
CA TRP A 226 1.34 -8.08 -12.25
C TRP A 226 2.55 -7.30 -12.72
N VAL A 227 3.63 -7.96 -13.10
CA VAL A 227 4.81 -7.31 -13.72
C VAL A 227 4.40 -6.56 -14.98
N GLU A 228 3.57 -7.15 -15.85
CA GLU A 228 3.03 -6.49 -17.04
C GLU A 228 2.18 -5.27 -16.70
N ARG A 229 1.25 -5.39 -15.72
CA ARG A 229 0.38 -4.29 -15.27
C ARG A 229 1.19 -3.15 -14.64
N ILE A 230 2.15 -3.48 -13.79
CA ILE A 230 3.07 -2.49 -13.19
C ILE A 230 3.79 -1.72 -14.29
N GLY A 231 4.36 -2.43 -15.28
CA GLY A 231 5.02 -1.82 -16.43
C GLY A 231 4.10 -0.90 -17.23
N ALA A 232 2.87 -1.34 -17.51
CA ALA A 232 1.88 -0.54 -18.24
C ALA A 232 1.48 0.74 -17.50
N ILE A 233 1.27 0.67 -16.18
CA ILE A 233 0.96 1.84 -15.34
C ILE A 233 2.17 2.79 -15.27
N ALA A 234 3.38 2.25 -15.11
CA ALA A 234 4.61 3.03 -15.01
C ALA A 234 5.02 3.73 -16.32
N GLN A 235 4.44 3.34 -17.47
CA GLN A 235 4.56 4.15 -18.70
C GLN A 235 3.81 5.49 -18.59
N ARG A 236 2.87 5.61 -17.67
CA ARG A 236 1.97 6.76 -17.54
C ARG A 236 2.19 7.57 -16.28
N LYS A 237 2.57 6.94 -15.17
CA LYS A 237 2.59 7.57 -13.83
C LYS A 237 3.65 6.97 -12.90
N GLU A 238 4.18 7.75 -11.96
CA GLU A 238 4.90 7.23 -10.81
C GLU A 238 4.02 6.20 -10.09
N THR A 239 4.56 5.00 -9.86
CA THR A 239 3.75 3.85 -9.46
C THR A 239 4.22 3.28 -8.12
N TYR A 240 3.28 3.16 -7.19
CA TYR A 240 3.48 2.53 -5.88
C TYR A 240 2.92 1.11 -5.91
N VAL A 241 3.74 0.13 -5.56
CA VAL A 241 3.37 -1.27 -5.47
C VAL A 241 3.56 -1.71 -4.02
N VAL A 242 2.46 -2.02 -3.35
CA VAL A 242 2.44 -2.36 -1.93
C VAL A 242 2.12 -3.85 -1.77
N THR A 243 3.07 -4.60 -1.21
CA THR A 243 2.88 -5.99 -0.82
C THR A 243 2.30 -6.04 0.59
N ASN A 244 1.04 -6.49 0.73
CA ASN A 244 0.29 -6.47 1.98
C ASN A 244 0.14 -7.86 2.63
N ASN A 245 0.76 -8.88 2.05
CA ASN A 245 0.85 -10.26 2.55
C ASN A 245 1.99 -10.40 3.56
N HIS A 246 1.89 -9.68 4.68
CA HIS A 246 3.01 -9.42 5.59
C HIS A 246 3.50 -10.60 6.44
N PHE A 247 2.68 -11.67 6.62
CA PHE A 247 3.00 -12.78 7.52
C PHE A 247 4.40 -13.33 7.28
N ARG A 248 5.21 -13.40 8.34
CA ARG A 248 6.60 -13.91 8.38
C ARG A 248 7.50 -13.35 7.25
N GLY A 249 7.30 -12.09 6.84
CA GLY A 249 8.14 -11.46 5.83
C GLY A 249 7.81 -11.83 4.38
N GLN A 250 6.72 -12.55 4.09
CA GLN A 250 6.31 -12.94 2.72
C GLN A 250 6.16 -11.71 1.80
N ALA A 251 5.71 -10.57 2.36
CA ALA A 251 5.64 -9.31 1.63
C ALA A 251 7.01 -8.86 1.09
N ILE A 252 8.06 -9.03 1.89
CA ILE A 252 9.43 -8.66 1.50
C ILE A 252 9.93 -9.58 0.38
N VAL A 253 9.64 -10.88 0.48
CA VAL A 253 10.00 -11.86 -0.55
C VAL A 253 9.33 -11.51 -1.88
N ASN A 254 8.02 -11.25 -1.87
CA ASN A 254 7.31 -10.93 -3.10
C ASN A 254 7.66 -9.54 -3.66
N ALA A 255 8.02 -8.58 -2.82
CA ALA A 255 8.58 -7.32 -3.28
C ALA A 255 9.89 -7.54 -4.05
N ALA A 256 10.78 -8.41 -3.55
CA ALA A 256 12.03 -8.77 -4.23
C ALA A 256 11.78 -9.54 -5.54
N ASP A 257 10.83 -10.50 -5.56
CA ASP A 257 10.43 -11.21 -6.78
C ASP A 257 9.97 -10.23 -7.88
N LEU A 258 9.17 -9.22 -7.51
CA LEU A 258 8.70 -8.20 -8.44
C LEU A 258 9.84 -7.31 -8.97
N GLU A 259 10.78 -6.88 -8.10
CA GLU A 259 11.95 -6.12 -8.52
C GLU A 259 12.76 -6.89 -9.56
N LEU A 260 13.07 -8.16 -9.28
CA LEU A 260 13.82 -9.01 -10.20
C LEU A 260 13.09 -9.23 -11.54
N ALA A 261 11.78 -9.50 -11.48
CA ALA A 261 10.96 -9.73 -12.67
C ALA A 261 10.82 -8.46 -13.55
N LEU A 262 10.94 -7.28 -12.95
CA LEU A 262 11.02 -5.99 -13.64
C LEU A 262 12.43 -5.67 -14.18
N GLY A 263 13.40 -6.58 -14.01
CA GLY A 263 14.79 -6.37 -14.41
C GLY A 263 15.55 -5.38 -13.52
N ARG A 264 15.11 -5.17 -12.29
CA ARG A 264 15.69 -4.23 -11.32
C ARG A 264 16.47 -4.99 -10.24
N PRO A 265 17.52 -4.39 -9.66
CA PRO A 265 18.23 -5.02 -8.56
C PRO A 265 17.31 -5.08 -7.33
N ALA A 266 17.14 -6.26 -6.76
CA ALA A 266 16.43 -6.43 -5.51
C ALA A 266 17.42 -6.48 -4.35
N ARG A 267 17.02 -5.89 -3.21
CA ARG A 267 17.76 -5.94 -1.96
C ARG A 267 16.84 -6.48 -0.88
N VAL A 268 17.33 -7.42 -0.11
CA VAL A 268 16.55 -8.02 0.99
C VAL A 268 17.36 -8.06 2.29
N PRO A 269 16.69 -7.95 3.44
CA PRO A 269 17.31 -8.22 4.74
C PRO A 269 18.02 -9.58 4.76
N PRO A 270 19.26 -9.68 5.27
CA PRO A 270 20.03 -10.94 5.27
C PRO A 270 19.30 -12.10 5.95
N GLN A 271 18.52 -11.83 7.00
CA GLN A 271 17.78 -12.84 7.77
C GLN A 271 16.77 -13.62 6.91
N LEU A 272 16.21 -12.98 5.89
CA LEU A 272 15.28 -13.66 4.97
C LEU A 272 15.93 -14.83 4.22
N ARG A 273 17.24 -14.80 3.99
CA ARG A 273 17.97 -15.88 3.34
C ARG A 273 17.98 -17.16 4.18
N GLU A 274 17.99 -17.04 5.51
CA GLU A 274 17.93 -18.19 6.41
C GLU A 274 16.56 -18.89 6.36
N VAL A 275 15.48 -18.11 6.16
CA VAL A 275 14.10 -18.62 6.15
C VAL A 275 13.63 -19.05 4.76
N TYR A 276 13.98 -18.27 3.73
CA TYR A 276 13.47 -18.45 2.35
C TYR A 276 14.53 -18.96 1.37
N GLY A 277 15.76 -19.18 1.83
CA GLY A 277 16.83 -19.88 1.13
C GLY A 277 17.06 -19.39 -0.30
N GLU A 278 17.04 -20.34 -1.25
CA GLU A 278 17.31 -20.08 -2.67
C GLU A 278 16.37 -19.06 -3.32
N ARG A 279 15.15 -18.89 -2.79
CA ARG A 279 14.17 -17.96 -3.37
C ARG A 279 14.66 -16.51 -3.32
N VAL A 280 15.40 -16.13 -2.28
CA VAL A 280 16.01 -14.80 -2.10
C VAL A 280 17.52 -14.83 -2.17
N GLY A 281 18.13 -15.98 -2.39
CA GLY A 281 19.57 -16.19 -2.40
C GLY A 281 20.30 -15.62 -3.62
N SER A 282 19.58 -15.37 -4.71
CA SER A 282 20.11 -14.73 -5.93
C SER A 282 19.95 -13.19 -5.93
N VAL A 283 19.59 -12.61 -4.81
CA VAL A 283 19.31 -11.17 -4.63
C VAL A 283 20.48 -10.48 -3.94
#